data_a8df28a53444f676ac0d975f020fd919
#
_entry.id   a8df28a53444f676ac0d975f020fd919
#
_cell.length_a   1.000
_cell.length_b   1.000
_cell.length_c   1.000
_cell.angle_alpha   90.00
_cell.angle_beta   90.00
_cell.angle_gamma   90.00
#
_symmetry.space_group_name_H-M   'P 1'
#
loop_
_entity.id
_entity.type
_entity.pdbx_description
1 polymer ?
#
loop_
_entity_poly.entity_id
_entity_poly.type
_entity_poly.pdbx_seq_one_letter_code
_entity_poly.pdbx_strand_id
1 'polypeptide(L)'
;MNVILLAIIILSALGLERLVSIKVTKSPKGREFIRSHRLFHPNTLSLLRIPMGVVSICFAASGHWSLAVLWFAGWMITDLTDGTIARNCDLSTETGKWLDPLSDKCMTFPGLLYFSLGKDIPIPLPFPSVLIFLIIDTVGQMSRLFTKKSAANSFGKAKTALVTILLLVMSFNQFITLPNPKSSAIFIQIMMASCIILAFLSFYCKVVPDNWYANSLTLCNFLCGLAAIYLVWFKGWHARAFGLVFLGQFFDLFDGRMARKFGSTPLGAFFDDVADATSFGLAIGCVIFHGLAFRAPFINPWVAGFVAVFYICCLIYRLYRFLKPTRQLPKGIFQGLPSPAGALAAGSLIIATFHFEHVLLSYCAAAGVILISLLMISNIPYKHFGQTLWPTMPRGLKLLLFIVLIIYANFAIVYRNYWVKTLIWTCLALALAYIFGAIGCGKQEHDETSQKP
;
A
#
# COMPACT_ATOMS: atom_id res chain seq x y z
N MET A 1 7.87 -34.73 13.65
CA MET A 1 8.69 -34.64 12.41
C MET A 1 9.39 -33.28 12.43
N ASN A 2 10.67 -33.21 12.02
CA ASN A 2 11.40 -31.93 12.01
C ASN A 2 10.77 -30.96 11.00
N VAL A 3 10.62 -29.69 11.36
CA VAL A 3 10.02 -28.63 10.52
C VAL A 3 10.75 -28.47 9.18
N ILE A 4 12.09 -28.58 9.20
CA ILE A 4 12.90 -28.49 7.99
C ILE A 4 12.55 -29.63 7.03
N LEU A 5 12.41 -30.85 7.54
CA LEU A 5 12.02 -32.02 6.72
C LEU A 5 10.61 -31.84 6.14
N LEU A 6 9.67 -31.33 6.95
CA LEU A 6 8.31 -31.03 6.52
C LEU A 6 8.28 -30.00 5.38
N ALA A 7 9.04 -28.90 5.53
CA ALA A 7 9.16 -27.88 4.50
C ALA A 7 9.79 -28.43 3.20
N ILE A 8 10.84 -29.25 3.32
CA ILE A 8 11.48 -29.90 2.16
C ILE A 8 10.47 -30.80 1.42
N ILE A 9 9.69 -31.60 2.15
CA ILE A 9 8.67 -32.47 1.54
C ILE A 9 7.64 -31.64 0.77
N ILE A 10 7.13 -30.56 1.37
CA ILE A 10 6.12 -29.68 0.72
C ILE A 10 6.70 -29.01 -0.53
N LEU A 11 7.91 -28.45 -0.44
CA LEU A 11 8.57 -27.81 -1.58
C LEU A 11 8.90 -28.78 -2.69
N SER A 12 9.33 -30.01 -2.33
CA SER A 12 9.61 -31.08 -3.30
C SER A 12 8.33 -31.56 -3.99
N ALA A 13 7.22 -31.71 -3.23
CA ALA A 13 5.92 -32.06 -3.77
C ALA A 13 5.40 -30.97 -4.73
N LEU A 14 5.55 -29.71 -4.37
CA LEU A 14 5.20 -28.57 -5.23
C LEU A 14 6.02 -28.56 -6.52
N GLY A 15 7.35 -28.76 -6.43
CA GLY A 15 8.24 -28.80 -7.59
C GLY A 15 7.89 -29.98 -8.52
N LEU A 16 7.65 -31.15 -7.95
CA LEU A 16 7.28 -32.35 -8.69
C LEU A 16 5.92 -32.17 -9.39
N GLU A 17 4.94 -31.66 -8.67
CA GLU A 17 3.61 -31.37 -9.26
C GLU A 17 3.76 -30.43 -10.46
N ARG A 18 4.49 -29.30 -10.33
CA ARG A 18 4.71 -28.38 -11.44
C ARG A 18 5.33 -29.06 -12.66
N LEU A 19 6.37 -29.85 -12.46
CA LEU A 19 7.05 -30.58 -13.54
C LEU A 19 6.10 -31.58 -14.22
N VAL A 20 5.39 -32.40 -13.43
CA VAL A 20 4.46 -33.40 -13.94
C VAL A 20 3.29 -32.77 -14.66
N SER A 21 2.61 -31.81 -14.04
CA SER A 21 1.43 -31.14 -14.60
C SER A 21 1.74 -30.44 -15.92
N ILE A 22 2.89 -29.74 -16.01
CA ILE A 22 3.30 -29.06 -17.25
C ILE A 22 3.66 -30.07 -18.32
N LYS A 23 4.39 -31.18 -17.98
CA LYS A 23 4.80 -32.19 -18.94
C LYS A 23 3.62 -32.99 -19.49
N VAL A 24 2.69 -33.39 -18.63
CA VAL A 24 1.49 -34.15 -19.00
C VAL A 24 0.56 -33.29 -19.85
N THR A 25 0.26 -32.05 -19.45
CA THR A 25 -0.67 -31.17 -20.17
C THR A 25 -0.10 -30.62 -21.49
N LYS A 26 1.22 -30.64 -21.70
CA LYS A 26 1.85 -30.35 -23.00
C LYS A 26 1.82 -31.51 -23.97
N SER A 27 1.77 -32.75 -23.48
CA SER A 27 1.75 -33.97 -24.32
C SER A 27 0.34 -34.21 -24.91
N PRO A 28 0.20 -34.50 -26.22
CA PRO A 28 -1.09 -34.87 -26.81
C PRO A 28 -1.75 -36.06 -26.12
N LYS A 29 -0.98 -37.13 -25.86
CA LYS A 29 -1.45 -38.32 -25.13
C LYS A 29 -1.88 -38.01 -23.71
N GLY A 30 -1.18 -37.10 -23.02
CA GLY A 30 -1.53 -36.67 -21.67
C GLY A 30 -2.83 -35.89 -21.64
N ARG A 31 -3.07 -35.02 -22.61
CA ARG A 31 -4.34 -34.30 -22.73
C ARG A 31 -5.53 -35.22 -23.01
N GLU A 32 -5.34 -36.21 -23.86
CA GLU A 32 -6.36 -37.23 -24.16
C GLU A 32 -6.68 -38.04 -22.90
N PHE A 33 -5.65 -38.50 -22.18
CA PHE A 33 -5.82 -39.19 -20.90
C PHE A 33 -6.64 -38.38 -19.89
N ILE A 34 -6.32 -37.09 -19.71
CA ILE A 34 -7.07 -36.22 -18.81
C ILE A 34 -8.52 -36.08 -19.25
N ARG A 35 -8.76 -35.89 -20.55
CA ARG A 35 -10.12 -35.75 -21.10
C ARG A 35 -10.98 -36.99 -20.95
N SER A 36 -10.35 -38.18 -21.01
CA SER A 36 -11.04 -39.47 -20.90
C SER A 36 -11.37 -39.86 -19.45
N HIS A 37 -10.65 -39.29 -18.45
CA HIS A 37 -10.82 -39.70 -17.05
C HIS A 37 -11.47 -38.57 -16.21
N ARG A 38 -12.71 -38.80 -15.79
CA ARG A 38 -13.50 -37.83 -14.98
C ARG A 38 -12.83 -37.39 -13.68
N LEU A 39 -12.02 -38.26 -13.06
CA LEU A 39 -11.33 -37.93 -11.80
C LEU A 39 -10.30 -36.81 -11.94
N PHE A 40 -9.68 -36.68 -13.13
CA PHE A 40 -8.72 -35.61 -13.42
C PHE A 40 -9.36 -34.36 -14.01
N HIS A 41 -10.70 -34.33 -14.12
CA HIS A 41 -11.40 -33.14 -14.57
C HIS A 41 -11.24 -32.02 -13.52
N PRO A 42 -10.94 -30.76 -13.92
CA PRO A 42 -10.73 -29.64 -12.99
C PRO A 42 -11.84 -29.52 -11.94
N ASN A 43 -13.10 -29.52 -12.36
CA ASN A 43 -14.24 -29.40 -11.45
C ASN A 43 -14.30 -30.53 -10.41
N THR A 44 -13.89 -31.75 -10.76
CA THR A 44 -13.86 -32.86 -9.81
C THR A 44 -12.78 -32.66 -8.74
N LEU A 45 -11.61 -32.18 -9.13
CA LEU A 45 -10.53 -31.86 -8.18
C LEU A 45 -10.96 -30.74 -7.23
N SER A 46 -11.57 -29.67 -7.75
CA SER A 46 -12.10 -28.57 -6.91
C SER A 46 -13.20 -29.05 -5.98
N LEU A 47 -14.10 -29.95 -6.42
CA LEU A 47 -15.18 -30.52 -5.58
C LEU A 47 -14.61 -31.38 -4.44
N LEU A 48 -13.66 -32.26 -4.74
CA LEU A 48 -13.00 -33.11 -3.74
C LEU A 48 -12.27 -32.28 -2.67
N ARG A 49 -11.77 -31.10 -3.01
CA ARG A 49 -11.06 -30.21 -2.10
C ARG A 49 -11.96 -29.64 -1.00
N ILE A 50 -13.28 -29.49 -1.25
CA ILE A 50 -14.22 -28.85 -0.31
C ILE A 50 -14.14 -29.42 1.12
N PRO A 51 -14.24 -30.76 1.36
CA PRO A 51 -14.18 -31.31 2.71
C PRO A 51 -12.78 -31.35 3.30
N MET A 52 -11.72 -31.19 2.50
CA MET A 52 -10.36 -31.50 2.90
C MET A 52 -9.75 -30.44 3.86
N GLY A 53 -10.27 -29.23 3.83
CA GLY A 53 -9.93 -28.21 4.84
C GLY A 53 -10.36 -28.61 6.25
N VAL A 54 -11.57 -29.14 6.39
CA VAL A 54 -12.09 -29.63 7.67
C VAL A 54 -11.31 -30.86 8.13
N VAL A 55 -11.00 -31.81 7.22
CA VAL A 55 -10.19 -32.99 7.54
C VAL A 55 -8.80 -32.59 8.08
N SER A 56 -8.17 -31.55 7.48
CA SER A 56 -6.91 -31.02 7.99
C SER A 56 -7.03 -30.54 9.45
N ILE A 57 -8.13 -29.87 9.77
CA ILE A 57 -8.40 -29.40 11.15
C ILE A 57 -8.63 -30.55 12.10
N CYS A 58 -9.33 -31.62 11.69
CA CYS A 58 -9.50 -32.80 12.50
C CYS A 58 -8.15 -33.44 12.88
N PHE A 59 -7.20 -33.51 11.95
CA PHE A 59 -5.83 -33.95 12.26
C PHE A 59 -5.12 -33.01 13.23
N ALA A 60 -5.25 -31.69 13.05
CA ALA A 60 -4.66 -30.71 13.95
C ALA A 60 -5.24 -30.80 15.38
N ALA A 61 -6.56 -30.89 15.49
CA ALA A 61 -7.27 -31.03 16.76
C ALA A 61 -6.96 -32.34 17.49
N SER A 62 -6.61 -33.41 16.74
CA SER A 62 -6.15 -34.66 17.29
C SER A 62 -4.66 -34.68 17.66
N GLY A 63 -3.97 -33.54 17.56
CA GLY A 63 -2.54 -33.42 17.86
C GLY A 63 -1.60 -33.88 16.75
N HIS A 64 -2.12 -34.36 15.62
CA HIS A 64 -1.33 -34.86 14.49
C HIS A 64 -0.92 -33.74 13.53
N TRP A 65 -0.23 -32.73 14.05
CA TRP A 65 0.12 -31.51 13.29
C TRP A 65 0.90 -31.74 12.00
N SER A 66 1.84 -32.71 11.99
CA SER A 66 2.59 -33.03 10.79
C SER A 66 1.70 -33.54 9.67
N LEU A 67 0.72 -34.37 10.01
CA LEU A 67 -0.25 -34.91 9.06
C LEU A 67 -1.21 -33.81 8.59
N ALA A 68 -1.67 -32.95 9.50
CA ALA A 68 -2.52 -31.80 9.17
C ALA A 68 -1.87 -30.87 8.13
N VAL A 69 -0.59 -30.55 8.33
CA VAL A 69 0.17 -29.66 7.43
C VAL A 69 0.39 -30.31 6.06
N LEU A 70 0.79 -31.58 6.03
CA LEU A 70 0.98 -32.33 4.77
C LEU A 70 -0.33 -32.46 3.99
N TRP A 71 -1.42 -32.75 4.69
CA TRP A 71 -2.74 -32.88 4.10
C TRP A 71 -3.22 -31.55 3.52
N PHE A 72 -3.14 -30.49 4.30
CA PHE A 72 -3.50 -29.14 3.84
C PHE A 72 -2.67 -28.70 2.63
N ALA A 73 -1.35 -28.81 2.73
CA ALA A 73 -0.44 -28.41 1.66
C ALA A 73 -0.65 -29.25 0.40
N GLY A 74 -0.84 -30.56 0.53
CA GLY A 74 -1.11 -31.46 -0.58
C GLY A 74 -2.36 -31.04 -1.36
N TRP A 75 -3.46 -30.78 -0.68
CA TRP A 75 -4.70 -30.32 -1.33
C TRP A 75 -4.62 -28.89 -1.85
N MET A 76 -3.87 -28.00 -1.23
CA MET A 76 -3.60 -26.67 -1.81
C MET A 76 -2.74 -26.73 -3.07
N ILE A 77 -1.85 -27.70 -3.18
CA ILE A 77 -1.06 -27.94 -4.40
C ILE A 77 -1.97 -28.40 -5.55
N THR A 78 -3.06 -29.17 -5.30
CA THR A 78 -3.99 -29.60 -6.35
C THR A 78 -4.72 -28.43 -7.02
N ASP A 79 -4.86 -27.27 -6.36
CA ASP A 79 -5.40 -26.04 -6.97
C ASP A 79 -4.54 -25.52 -8.13
N LEU A 80 -3.23 -25.71 -8.04
CA LEU A 80 -2.32 -25.37 -9.13
C LEU A 80 -2.45 -26.36 -10.29
N THR A 81 -2.79 -27.61 -9.99
CA THR A 81 -3.00 -28.68 -10.97
C THR A 81 -4.26 -28.44 -11.78
N ASP A 82 -5.42 -28.21 -11.11
CA ASP A 82 -6.71 -28.01 -11.79
C ASP A 82 -6.71 -26.78 -12.69
N GLY A 83 -6.14 -25.67 -12.22
CA GLY A 83 -5.98 -24.46 -13.02
C GLY A 83 -5.04 -24.65 -14.23
N THR A 84 -4.03 -25.51 -14.12
CA THR A 84 -3.11 -25.85 -15.25
C THR A 84 -3.82 -26.74 -16.27
N ILE A 85 -4.54 -27.75 -15.81
CA ILE A 85 -5.33 -28.67 -16.63
C ILE A 85 -6.41 -27.87 -17.38
N ALA A 86 -7.19 -27.04 -16.67
CA ALA A 86 -8.26 -26.24 -17.25
C ALA A 86 -7.78 -25.40 -18.44
N ARG A 87 -6.62 -24.73 -18.30
CA ARG A 87 -6.06 -23.87 -19.35
C ARG A 87 -5.43 -24.63 -20.50
N ASN A 88 -4.67 -25.69 -20.20
CA ASN A 88 -3.87 -26.41 -21.23
C ASN A 88 -4.67 -27.47 -21.98
N CYS A 89 -5.76 -27.96 -21.39
CA CYS A 89 -6.63 -28.98 -21.98
C CYS A 89 -7.97 -28.41 -22.50
N ASP A 90 -8.18 -27.08 -22.45
CA ASP A 90 -9.41 -26.39 -22.85
C ASP A 90 -10.67 -26.93 -22.11
N LEU A 91 -10.52 -27.26 -20.81
CA LEU A 91 -11.57 -27.80 -19.95
C LEU A 91 -12.14 -26.74 -18.98
N SER A 92 -11.98 -25.46 -19.30
CA SER A 92 -12.56 -24.38 -18.50
C SER A 92 -14.08 -24.33 -18.65
N THR A 93 -14.81 -24.37 -17.53
CA THR A 93 -16.28 -24.33 -17.50
C THR A 93 -16.78 -23.15 -16.69
N GLU A 94 -18.02 -22.70 -16.95
CA GLU A 94 -18.66 -21.65 -16.14
C GLU A 94 -18.85 -22.11 -14.68
N THR A 95 -19.15 -23.40 -14.48
CA THR A 95 -19.25 -24.01 -13.15
C THR A 95 -17.92 -23.95 -12.40
N GLY A 96 -16.80 -24.22 -13.09
CA GLY A 96 -15.45 -24.14 -12.51
C GLY A 96 -15.10 -22.73 -12.02
N LYS A 97 -15.48 -21.69 -12.74
CA LYS A 97 -15.25 -20.29 -12.32
C LYS A 97 -15.88 -19.97 -10.96
N TRP A 98 -16.92 -20.70 -10.55
CA TRP A 98 -17.57 -20.58 -9.25
C TRP A 98 -17.02 -21.56 -8.22
N LEU A 99 -16.74 -22.80 -8.65
CA LEU A 99 -16.34 -23.89 -7.78
C LEU A 99 -14.94 -23.69 -7.23
N ASP A 100 -13.98 -23.22 -8.05
CA ASP A 100 -12.60 -22.97 -7.63
C ASP A 100 -12.52 -21.99 -6.45
N PRO A 101 -13.09 -20.76 -6.51
CA PRO A 101 -13.03 -19.86 -5.36
C PRO A 101 -13.83 -20.33 -4.15
N LEU A 102 -14.84 -21.19 -4.34
CA LEU A 102 -15.58 -21.80 -3.24
C LEU A 102 -14.71 -22.84 -2.53
N SER A 103 -14.07 -23.74 -3.28
CA SER A 103 -13.18 -24.75 -2.73
C SER A 103 -12.00 -24.16 -1.98
N ASP A 104 -11.42 -23.06 -2.49
CA ASP A 104 -10.36 -22.31 -1.80
C ASP A 104 -10.81 -21.82 -0.41
N LYS A 105 -12.06 -21.32 -0.31
CA LYS A 105 -12.60 -20.87 0.97
C LYS A 105 -12.87 -22.03 1.93
N CYS A 106 -13.40 -23.12 1.41
CA CYS A 106 -13.61 -24.34 2.21
C CYS A 106 -12.31 -24.93 2.75
N MET A 107 -11.18 -24.69 2.05
CA MET A 107 -9.87 -25.07 2.53
C MET A 107 -9.32 -24.10 3.59
N THR A 108 -9.48 -22.79 3.38
CA THR A 108 -8.78 -21.76 4.21
C THR A 108 -9.61 -21.27 5.39
N PHE A 109 -10.91 -21.11 5.26
CA PHE A 109 -11.77 -20.55 6.32
C PHE A 109 -11.79 -21.37 7.60
N PRO A 110 -11.95 -22.72 7.55
CA PRO A 110 -11.87 -23.53 8.75
C PRO A 110 -10.55 -23.38 9.49
N GLY A 111 -9.44 -23.28 8.74
CA GLY A 111 -8.09 -23.04 9.29
C GLY A 111 -7.98 -21.72 10.03
N LEU A 112 -8.46 -20.62 9.42
CA LEU A 112 -8.45 -19.30 10.06
C LEU A 112 -9.29 -19.28 11.34
N LEU A 113 -10.47 -19.92 11.33
CA LEU A 113 -11.34 -20.03 12.51
C LEU A 113 -10.67 -20.87 13.60
N TYR A 114 -10.05 -22.00 13.23
CA TYR A 114 -9.35 -22.84 14.18
C TYR A 114 -8.19 -22.12 14.87
N PHE A 115 -7.36 -21.39 14.11
CA PHE A 115 -6.26 -20.60 14.67
C PHE A 115 -6.73 -19.36 15.45
N SER A 116 -7.98 -18.98 15.33
CA SER A 116 -8.56 -17.87 16.11
C SER A 116 -9.26 -18.33 17.40
N LEU A 117 -9.93 -19.47 17.35
CA LEU A 117 -10.81 -19.97 18.42
C LEU A 117 -10.21 -21.14 19.20
N GLY A 118 -9.17 -21.78 18.68
CA GLY A 118 -8.52 -22.94 19.31
C GLY A 118 -7.87 -22.59 20.64
N LYS A 119 -8.04 -23.46 21.66
CA LYS A 119 -7.55 -23.21 23.03
C LYS A 119 -6.03 -23.38 23.16
N ASP A 120 -5.44 -24.29 22.35
CA ASP A 120 -4.03 -24.69 22.48
C ASP A 120 -3.13 -24.02 21.40
N ILE A 121 -3.52 -22.83 20.93
CA ILE A 121 -2.78 -22.09 19.93
C ILE A 121 -1.80 -21.11 20.60
N PRO A 122 -0.47 -21.26 20.41
CA PRO A 122 0.53 -20.43 21.09
C PRO A 122 0.37 -18.93 20.79
N ILE A 123 0.01 -18.57 19.56
CA ILE A 123 -0.23 -17.20 19.12
C ILE A 123 -1.54 -17.19 18.32
N PRO A 124 -2.70 -16.95 18.98
CA PRO A 124 -3.99 -16.96 18.29
C PRO A 124 -4.16 -15.75 17.36
N LEU A 125 -4.89 -15.96 16.26
CA LEU A 125 -5.33 -14.85 15.39
C LEU A 125 -6.41 -14.04 16.10
N PRO A 126 -6.39 -12.70 16.05
CA PRO A 126 -7.46 -11.88 16.61
C PRO A 126 -8.79 -12.18 15.89
N PHE A 127 -9.78 -12.68 16.63
CA PHE A 127 -11.09 -13.05 16.08
C PHE A 127 -11.76 -11.95 15.25
N PRO A 128 -11.77 -10.67 15.68
CA PRO A 128 -12.32 -9.59 14.87
C PRO A 128 -11.65 -9.45 13.49
N SER A 129 -10.33 -9.63 13.42
CA SER A 129 -9.59 -9.56 12.14
C SER A 129 -9.95 -10.71 11.23
N VAL A 130 -10.09 -11.93 11.77
CA VAL A 130 -10.54 -13.10 11.00
C VAL A 130 -11.96 -12.87 10.48
N LEU A 131 -12.88 -12.42 11.35
CA LEU A 131 -14.26 -12.15 10.97
C LEU A 131 -14.37 -11.11 9.86
N ILE A 132 -13.65 -10.00 9.97
CA ILE A 132 -13.58 -8.95 8.93
C ILE A 132 -13.10 -9.54 7.60
N PHE A 133 -12.04 -10.35 7.63
CA PHE A 133 -11.54 -11.01 6.43
C PHE A 133 -12.58 -11.92 5.79
N LEU A 134 -13.24 -12.79 6.58
CA LEU A 134 -14.24 -13.73 6.10
C LEU A 134 -15.44 -13.00 5.46
N ILE A 135 -15.90 -11.91 6.07
CA ILE A 135 -17.00 -11.08 5.55
C ILE A 135 -16.60 -10.47 4.21
N ILE A 136 -15.45 -9.74 4.16
CA ILE A 136 -15.01 -9.05 2.94
C ILE A 136 -14.80 -10.05 1.81
N ASP A 137 -14.18 -11.19 2.10
CA ASP A 137 -13.91 -12.20 1.08
C ASP A 137 -15.18 -12.90 0.57
N THR A 138 -16.14 -13.15 1.45
CA THR A 138 -17.44 -13.72 1.07
C THR A 138 -18.24 -12.72 0.24
N VAL A 139 -18.35 -11.48 0.68
CA VAL A 139 -19.02 -10.41 -0.09
C VAL A 139 -18.34 -10.20 -1.43
N GLY A 140 -16.99 -10.23 -1.46
CA GLY A 140 -16.21 -10.15 -2.69
C GLY A 140 -16.41 -11.33 -3.65
N GLN A 141 -16.81 -12.50 -3.16
CA GLN A 141 -17.24 -13.61 -4.01
C GLN A 141 -18.67 -13.39 -4.53
N MET A 142 -19.58 -12.99 -3.66
CA MET A 142 -20.98 -12.74 -4.03
C MET A 142 -21.12 -11.58 -5.02
N SER A 143 -20.24 -10.58 -4.96
CA SER A 143 -20.24 -9.47 -5.92
C SER A 143 -20.07 -9.91 -7.38
N ARG A 144 -19.50 -11.09 -7.64
CA ARG A 144 -19.40 -11.66 -8.99
C ARG A 144 -20.76 -11.96 -9.63
N LEU A 145 -21.81 -12.14 -8.82
CA LEU A 145 -23.19 -12.34 -9.32
C LEU A 145 -23.74 -11.09 -9.98
N PHE A 146 -23.30 -9.92 -9.53
CA PHE A 146 -23.85 -8.62 -9.91
C PHE A 146 -22.91 -7.81 -10.82
N THR A 147 -21.65 -8.23 -10.95
CA THR A 147 -20.66 -7.49 -11.72
C THR A 147 -20.23 -8.22 -12.98
N LYS A 148 -20.08 -7.49 -14.10
CA LYS A 148 -19.56 -8.04 -15.36
C LYS A 148 -18.07 -8.46 -15.28
N LYS A 149 -17.35 -8.02 -14.24
CA LYS A 149 -15.93 -8.34 -14.02
C LYS A 149 -15.78 -9.66 -13.25
N SER A 150 -16.10 -10.79 -13.90
CA SER A 150 -16.06 -12.11 -13.26
C SER A 150 -14.66 -12.70 -13.08
N ALA A 151 -13.66 -12.21 -13.80
CA ALA A 151 -12.30 -12.76 -13.77
C ALA A 151 -11.59 -12.51 -12.44
N ALA A 152 -10.77 -13.47 -12.01
CA ALA A 152 -9.89 -13.31 -10.84
C ALA A 152 -8.87 -12.20 -11.10
N ASN A 153 -8.88 -11.16 -10.27
CA ASN A 153 -7.89 -10.09 -10.33
C ASN A 153 -6.58 -10.49 -9.61
N SER A 154 -5.50 -9.78 -9.90
CA SER A 154 -4.17 -10.06 -9.31
C SER A 154 -4.18 -10.00 -7.77
N PHE A 155 -4.98 -9.10 -7.18
CA PHE A 155 -5.12 -8.99 -5.73
C PHE A 155 -5.81 -10.22 -5.12
N GLY A 156 -6.79 -10.81 -5.82
CA GLY A 156 -7.44 -12.05 -5.39
C GLY A 156 -6.47 -13.22 -5.34
N LYS A 157 -5.60 -13.36 -6.35
CA LYS A 157 -4.57 -14.40 -6.39
C LYS A 157 -3.53 -14.22 -5.27
N ALA A 158 -3.04 -12.98 -5.11
CA ALA A 158 -2.10 -12.64 -4.05
C ALA A 158 -2.69 -12.89 -2.65
N LYS A 159 -3.97 -12.56 -2.44
CA LYS A 159 -4.71 -12.83 -1.21
C LYS A 159 -4.73 -14.33 -0.88
N THR A 160 -5.16 -15.18 -1.81
CA THR A 160 -5.24 -16.64 -1.59
C THR A 160 -3.86 -17.21 -1.26
N ALA A 161 -2.82 -16.81 -1.99
CA ALA A 161 -1.45 -17.21 -1.70
C ALA A 161 -1.00 -16.78 -0.30
N LEU A 162 -1.26 -15.53 0.09
CA LEU A 162 -0.84 -15.01 1.40
C LEU A 162 -1.59 -15.68 2.56
N VAL A 163 -2.88 -15.97 2.41
CA VAL A 163 -3.66 -16.71 3.41
C VAL A 163 -3.12 -18.13 3.57
N THR A 164 -2.80 -18.80 2.47
CA THR A 164 -2.18 -20.15 2.51
C THR A 164 -0.84 -20.11 3.26
N ILE A 165 0.01 -19.13 2.95
CA ILE A 165 1.29 -18.92 3.65
C ILE A 165 1.05 -18.63 5.14
N LEU A 166 0.08 -17.78 5.49
CA LEU A 166 -0.27 -17.49 6.88
C LEU A 166 -0.66 -18.77 7.64
N LEU A 167 -1.53 -19.59 7.07
CA LEU A 167 -1.94 -20.86 7.68
C LEU A 167 -0.78 -21.83 7.85
N LEU A 168 0.13 -21.91 6.89
CA LEU A 168 1.35 -22.71 7.01
C LEU A 168 2.28 -22.18 8.11
N VAL A 169 2.50 -20.87 8.16
CA VAL A 169 3.31 -20.22 9.23
C VAL A 169 2.70 -20.50 10.61
N MET A 170 1.38 -20.38 10.75
CA MET A 170 0.67 -20.69 12.00
C MET A 170 0.82 -22.15 12.40
N SER A 171 0.74 -23.05 11.41
CA SER A 171 0.93 -24.49 11.63
C SER A 171 2.37 -24.83 12.00
N PHE A 172 3.36 -24.22 11.35
CA PHE A 172 4.77 -24.41 11.71
C PHE A 172 5.12 -23.87 13.09
N ASN A 173 4.44 -22.81 13.53
CA ASN A 173 4.61 -22.26 14.88
C ASN A 173 4.20 -23.25 16.01
N GLN A 174 3.50 -24.33 15.69
CA GLN A 174 3.20 -25.44 16.62
C GLN A 174 4.41 -26.34 16.89
N PHE A 175 5.41 -26.32 16.02
CA PHE A 175 6.61 -27.16 16.13
C PHE A 175 7.84 -26.44 16.65
N ILE A 176 7.85 -25.11 16.59
CA ILE A 176 9.01 -24.29 16.95
C ILE A 176 8.61 -23.32 18.04
N THR A 177 9.30 -23.37 19.19
CA THR A 177 9.26 -22.30 20.19
C THR A 177 10.06 -21.12 19.65
N LEU A 178 9.37 -20.09 19.20
CA LEU A 178 10.02 -18.90 18.67
C LEU A 178 10.72 -18.10 19.79
N PRO A 179 11.94 -17.62 19.55
CA PRO A 179 12.76 -16.97 20.59
C PRO A 179 12.12 -15.68 21.14
N ASN A 180 11.25 -15.02 20.37
CA ASN A 180 10.54 -13.81 20.78
C ASN A 180 9.06 -13.87 20.41
N PRO A 181 8.17 -14.31 21.33
CA PRO A 181 6.73 -14.42 21.07
C PRO A 181 6.07 -13.11 20.66
N LYS A 182 6.55 -11.97 21.18
CA LYS A 182 5.98 -10.65 20.84
C LYS A 182 6.25 -10.26 19.38
N SER A 183 7.47 -10.47 18.90
CA SER A 183 7.82 -10.18 17.49
C SER A 183 7.06 -11.08 16.55
N SER A 184 6.88 -12.35 16.89
CA SER A 184 6.12 -13.33 16.11
C SER A 184 4.62 -12.97 16.06
N ALA A 185 4.05 -12.54 17.18
CA ALA A 185 2.67 -12.08 17.22
C ALA A 185 2.46 -10.84 16.32
N ILE A 186 3.38 -9.89 16.36
CA ILE A 186 3.34 -8.70 15.49
C ILE A 186 3.43 -9.11 14.02
N PHE A 187 4.34 -10.01 13.66
CA PHE A 187 4.49 -10.51 12.29
C PHE A 187 3.20 -11.16 11.77
N ILE A 188 2.59 -12.05 12.57
CA ILE A 188 1.32 -12.72 12.25
C ILE A 188 0.20 -11.70 12.08
N GLN A 189 0.11 -10.70 12.94
CA GLN A 189 -0.89 -9.64 12.84
C GLN A 189 -0.71 -8.80 11.58
N ILE A 190 0.54 -8.49 11.18
CA ILE A 190 0.85 -7.79 9.93
C ILE A 190 0.43 -8.64 8.74
N MET A 191 0.72 -9.94 8.73
CA MET A 191 0.28 -10.84 7.68
C MET A 191 -1.25 -10.88 7.57
N MET A 192 -1.96 -11.00 8.69
CA MET A 192 -3.43 -10.99 8.71
C MET A 192 -4.01 -9.67 8.22
N ALA A 193 -3.45 -8.54 8.64
CA ALA A 193 -3.84 -7.21 8.13
C ALA A 193 -3.61 -7.09 6.62
N SER A 194 -2.51 -7.62 6.11
CA SER A 194 -2.22 -7.66 4.67
C SER A 194 -3.23 -8.52 3.91
N CYS A 195 -3.67 -9.65 4.47
CA CYS A 195 -4.74 -10.47 3.90
C CYS A 195 -6.06 -9.69 3.79
N ILE A 196 -6.42 -8.93 4.84
CA ILE A 196 -7.63 -8.06 4.84
C ILE A 196 -7.53 -6.98 3.77
N ILE A 197 -6.39 -6.31 3.68
CA ILE A 197 -6.15 -5.27 2.66
C ILE A 197 -6.27 -5.85 1.26
N LEU A 198 -5.65 -7.00 0.98
CA LEU A 198 -5.73 -7.66 -0.32
C LEU A 198 -7.16 -8.15 -0.64
N ALA A 199 -7.90 -8.62 0.36
CA ALA A 199 -9.31 -9.00 0.21
C ALA A 199 -10.16 -7.78 -0.17
N PHE A 200 -9.97 -6.66 0.53
CA PHE A 200 -10.64 -5.40 0.24
C PHE A 200 -10.29 -4.87 -1.16
N LEU A 201 -9.01 -4.83 -1.53
CA LEU A 201 -8.59 -4.41 -2.87
C LEU A 201 -9.15 -5.33 -3.96
N SER A 202 -9.20 -6.64 -3.70
CA SER A 202 -9.81 -7.60 -4.64
C SER A 202 -11.31 -7.36 -4.82
N PHE A 203 -12.04 -7.09 -3.74
CA PHE A 203 -13.46 -6.71 -3.75
C PHE A 203 -13.66 -5.37 -4.48
N TYR A 204 -12.90 -4.35 -4.08
CA TYR A 204 -12.95 -3.01 -4.64
C TYR A 204 -12.78 -3.01 -6.18
N CYS A 205 -11.75 -3.69 -6.70
CA CYS A 205 -11.50 -3.78 -8.13
C CYS A 205 -12.60 -4.52 -8.92
N LYS A 206 -13.47 -5.30 -8.26
CA LYS A 206 -14.60 -5.96 -8.92
C LYS A 206 -15.84 -5.07 -9.00
N VAL A 207 -16.05 -4.26 -7.96
CA VAL A 207 -17.29 -3.47 -7.79
C VAL A 207 -17.13 -2.08 -8.42
N VAL A 208 -15.98 -1.44 -8.22
CA VAL A 208 -15.77 -0.07 -8.67
C VAL A 208 -15.38 -0.03 -10.15
N PRO A 209 -15.99 0.86 -10.96
CA PRO A 209 -15.59 1.08 -12.36
C PRO A 209 -14.14 1.57 -12.45
N ASP A 210 -13.44 1.20 -13.53
CA ASP A 210 -11.99 1.48 -13.67
C ASP A 210 -11.67 2.97 -13.65
N ASN A 211 -12.52 3.80 -14.27
CA ASN A 211 -12.38 5.26 -14.32
C ASN A 211 -12.58 5.96 -12.97
N TRP A 212 -13.04 5.23 -11.92
CA TRP A 212 -13.20 5.74 -10.56
C TRP A 212 -12.01 5.45 -9.66
N TYR A 213 -11.03 4.65 -10.12
CA TYR A 213 -9.86 4.31 -9.29
C TYR A 213 -9.04 5.55 -8.89
N ALA A 214 -8.85 6.48 -9.83
CA ALA A 214 -8.18 7.74 -9.54
C ALA A 214 -8.96 8.53 -8.46
N ASN A 215 -10.26 8.77 -8.68
CA ASN A 215 -11.09 9.54 -7.74
C ASN A 215 -11.12 8.94 -6.33
N SER A 216 -11.01 7.62 -6.20
CA SER A 216 -10.97 6.97 -4.89
C SER A 216 -9.67 7.24 -4.15
N LEU A 217 -8.54 7.31 -4.85
CA LEU A 217 -7.26 7.71 -4.27
C LEU A 217 -7.28 9.19 -3.89
N THR A 218 -7.82 10.05 -4.75
CA THR A 218 -8.06 11.47 -4.46
C THR A 218 -8.95 11.66 -3.23
N LEU A 219 -10.02 10.84 -3.07
CA LEU A 219 -10.84 10.83 -1.86
C LEU A 219 -10.03 10.44 -0.61
N CYS A 220 -9.15 9.43 -0.72
CA CYS A 220 -8.26 9.05 0.37
C CYS A 220 -7.32 10.20 0.76
N ASN A 221 -6.74 10.93 -0.22
CA ASN A 221 -5.95 12.14 0.03
C ASN A 221 -6.77 13.19 0.79
N PHE A 222 -7.97 13.49 0.32
CA PHE A 222 -8.89 14.43 0.97
C PHE A 222 -9.21 14.04 2.43
N LEU A 223 -9.55 12.75 2.67
CA LEU A 223 -9.84 12.25 4.02
C LEU A 223 -8.62 12.30 4.94
N CYS A 224 -7.41 12.06 4.42
CA CYS A 224 -6.16 12.25 5.15
C CYS A 224 -6.00 13.72 5.58
N GLY A 225 -6.32 14.67 4.69
CA GLY A 225 -6.30 16.10 5.01
C GLY A 225 -7.28 16.46 6.12
N LEU A 226 -8.53 16.04 6.03
CA LEU A 226 -9.55 16.27 7.07
C LEU A 226 -9.16 15.64 8.42
N ALA A 227 -8.67 14.41 8.40
CA ALA A 227 -8.20 13.72 9.61
C ALA A 227 -6.99 14.44 10.23
N ALA A 228 -6.08 14.97 9.40
CA ALA A 228 -4.94 15.75 9.88
C ALA A 228 -5.40 17.05 10.58
N ILE A 229 -6.36 17.78 10.01
CA ILE A 229 -6.98 18.97 10.63
C ILE A 229 -7.57 18.59 11.99
N TYR A 230 -8.37 17.52 12.05
CA TYR A 230 -8.95 17.03 13.30
C TYR A 230 -7.87 16.71 14.36
N LEU A 231 -6.79 16.01 13.97
CA LEU A 231 -5.71 15.66 14.91
C LEU A 231 -4.99 16.88 15.45
N VAL A 232 -4.80 17.93 14.64
CA VAL A 232 -4.17 19.17 15.10
C VAL A 232 -5.06 19.90 16.10
N TRP A 233 -6.31 20.18 15.74
CA TRP A 233 -7.20 21.01 16.54
C TRP A 233 -7.70 20.35 17.80
N PHE A 234 -8.11 19.08 17.74
CA PHE A 234 -8.75 18.41 18.88
C PHE A 234 -7.79 17.57 19.73
N LYS A 235 -6.65 17.18 19.20
CA LYS A 235 -5.70 16.31 19.91
C LYS A 235 -4.31 16.94 20.10
N GLY A 236 -3.97 18.02 19.39
CA GLY A 236 -2.63 18.60 19.41
C GLY A 236 -1.54 17.67 18.86
N TRP A 237 -1.89 16.68 18.01
CA TRP A 237 -0.98 15.65 17.52
C TRP A 237 -0.36 16.01 16.17
N HIS A 238 0.42 17.09 16.13
CA HIS A 238 1.02 17.64 14.90
C HIS A 238 1.80 16.64 14.07
N ALA A 239 2.65 15.84 14.72
CA ALA A 239 3.48 14.88 14.02
C ALA A 239 2.66 13.73 13.39
N ARG A 240 1.57 13.30 14.02
CA ARG A 240 0.66 12.31 13.43
C ARG A 240 -0.17 12.93 12.31
N ALA A 241 -0.61 14.17 12.47
CA ALA A 241 -1.29 14.92 11.42
C ALA A 241 -0.40 15.08 10.19
N PHE A 242 0.86 15.45 10.36
CA PHE A 242 1.85 15.50 9.29
C PHE A 242 2.04 14.13 8.60
N GLY A 243 2.08 13.04 9.39
CA GLY A 243 2.13 11.67 8.86
C GLY A 243 0.93 11.33 7.98
N LEU A 244 -0.28 11.82 8.31
CA LEU A 244 -1.47 11.65 7.47
C LEU A 244 -1.36 12.47 6.17
N VAL A 245 -0.87 13.70 6.23
CA VAL A 245 -0.61 14.50 5.01
C VAL A 245 0.43 13.80 4.12
N PHE A 246 1.48 13.25 4.71
CA PHE A 246 2.47 12.46 3.98
C PHE A 246 1.86 11.21 3.31
N LEU A 247 0.94 10.52 4.01
CA LEU A 247 0.17 9.41 3.43
C LEU A 247 -0.76 9.91 2.30
N GLY A 248 -1.42 11.06 2.47
CA GLY A 248 -2.22 11.70 1.44
C GLY A 248 -1.44 11.95 0.15
N GLN A 249 -0.17 12.36 0.30
CA GLN A 249 0.75 12.58 -0.83
C GLN A 249 1.05 11.30 -1.62
N PHE A 250 1.07 10.13 -0.95
CA PHE A 250 1.16 8.85 -1.64
C PHE A 250 -0.08 8.60 -2.51
N PHE A 251 -1.27 8.87 -1.99
CA PHE A 251 -2.51 8.71 -2.75
C PHE A 251 -2.54 9.62 -3.97
N ASP A 252 -2.18 10.91 -3.81
CA ASP A 252 -2.02 11.87 -4.90
C ASP A 252 -1.01 11.42 -5.97
N LEU A 253 0.15 10.88 -5.58
CA LEU A 253 1.12 10.38 -6.53
C LEU A 253 0.59 9.21 -7.38
N PHE A 254 -0.30 8.39 -6.82
CA PHE A 254 -0.85 7.21 -7.49
C PHE A 254 -2.12 7.51 -8.29
N ASP A 255 -2.94 8.49 -7.92
CA ASP A 255 -4.19 8.79 -8.64
C ASP A 255 -3.94 9.27 -10.07
N GLY A 256 -2.97 10.15 -10.27
CA GLY A 256 -2.56 10.57 -11.61
C GLY A 256 -2.01 9.40 -12.48
N ARG A 257 -1.39 8.36 -11.86
CA ARG A 257 -1.00 7.14 -12.58
C ARG A 257 -2.21 6.29 -12.94
N MET A 258 -3.17 6.17 -12.03
CA MET A 258 -4.42 5.43 -12.25
C MET A 258 -5.28 6.12 -13.32
N ALA A 259 -5.41 7.45 -13.28
CA ALA A 259 -6.11 8.22 -14.29
C ALA A 259 -5.55 8.01 -15.71
N ARG A 260 -4.23 8.00 -15.86
CA ARG A 260 -3.56 7.72 -17.14
C ARG A 260 -3.75 6.29 -17.63
N LYS A 261 -3.86 5.32 -16.73
CA LYS A 261 -3.95 3.89 -17.08
C LYS A 261 -5.39 3.43 -17.30
N PHE A 262 -6.32 3.90 -16.52
CA PHE A 262 -7.70 3.41 -16.46
C PHE A 262 -8.74 4.44 -16.89
N GLY A 263 -8.31 5.65 -17.21
CA GLY A 263 -9.18 6.78 -17.51
C GLY A 263 -9.52 7.60 -16.28
N SER A 264 -10.08 8.79 -16.50
CA SER A 264 -10.53 9.73 -15.47
C SER A 264 -12.01 10.06 -15.66
N THR A 265 -12.66 10.53 -14.59
CA THR A 265 -14.00 11.11 -14.67
C THR A 265 -13.95 12.58 -15.10
N PRO A 266 -15.04 13.15 -15.63
CA PRO A 266 -15.07 14.56 -16.04
C PRO A 266 -14.74 15.54 -14.92
N LEU A 267 -15.10 15.21 -13.68
CA LEU A 267 -14.85 16.01 -12.48
C LEU A 267 -13.57 15.62 -11.72
N GLY A 268 -12.80 14.64 -12.24
CA GLY A 268 -11.63 14.11 -11.55
C GLY A 268 -10.58 15.17 -11.21
N ALA A 269 -10.27 16.05 -12.16
CA ALA A 269 -9.32 17.13 -11.94
C ALA A 269 -9.79 18.14 -10.87
N PHE A 270 -11.07 18.46 -10.83
CA PHE A 270 -11.62 19.33 -9.78
C PHE A 270 -11.55 18.69 -8.39
N PHE A 271 -11.85 17.40 -8.28
CA PHE A 271 -11.70 16.66 -7.01
C PHE A 271 -10.25 16.63 -6.54
N ASP A 272 -9.31 16.48 -7.46
CA ASP A 272 -7.87 16.49 -7.20
C ASP A 272 -7.43 17.84 -6.61
N ASP A 273 -7.79 18.95 -7.24
CA ASP A 273 -7.50 20.29 -6.75
C ASP A 273 -8.09 20.56 -5.35
N VAL A 274 -9.33 20.08 -5.09
CA VAL A 274 -9.98 20.20 -3.77
C VAL A 274 -9.26 19.36 -2.71
N ALA A 275 -8.86 18.15 -3.06
CA ALA A 275 -8.12 17.28 -2.16
C ALA A 275 -6.75 17.86 -1.80
N ASP A 276 -6.03 18.39 -2.80
CA ASP A 276 -4.74 19.06 -2.63
C ASP A 276 -4.85 20.33 -1.78
N ALA A 277 -5.86 21.16 -2.06
CA ALA A 277 -6.13 22.36 -1.25
C ALA A 277 -6.41 21.99 0.22
N THR A 278 -7.12 20.90 0.46
CA THR A 278 -7.45 20.45 1.82
C THR A 278 -6.25 19.81 2.51
N SER A 279 -5.58 18.88 1.86
CA SER A 279 -4.48 18.10 2.45
C SER A 279 -3.19 18.92 2.55
N PHE A 280 -2.74 19.53 1.45
CA PHE A 280 -1.48 20.28 1.40
C PHE A 280 -1.64 21.74 1.79
N GLY A 281 -2.84 22.32 1.61
CA GLY A 281 -3.16 23.71 1.99
C GLY A 281 -3.64 23.81 3.42
N LEU A 282 -4.91 23.47 3.65
CA LEU A 282 -5.58 23.70 4.93
C LEU A 282 -4.97 22.89 6.07
N ALA A 283 -4.68 21.59 5.87
CA ALA A 283 -4.14 20.76 6.96
C ALA A 283 -2.74 21.24 7.38
N ILE A 284 -1.86 21.55 6.44
CA ILE A 284 -0.54 22.12 6.75
C ILE A 284 -0.66 23.55 7.31
N GLY A 285 -1.59 24.36 6.80
CA GLY A 285 -1.90 25.67 7.40
C GLY A 285 -2.30 25.56 8.87
N CYS A 286 -3.12 24.57 9.23
CA CYS A 286 -3.46 24.27 10.63
C CYS A 286 -2.22 23.81 11.44
N VAL A 287 -1.34 23.00 10.87
CA VAL A 287 -0.08 22.61 11.52
C VAL A 287 0.80 23.82 11.78
N ILE A 288 0.91 24.74 10.80
CA ILE A 288 1.70 25.98 10.92
C ILE A 288 1.10 26.88 12.02
N PHE A 289 -0.21 27.18 11.93
CA PHE A 289 -0.87 28.06 12.91
C PHE A 289 -0.77 27.51 14.32
N HIS A 290 -1.26 26.28 14.52
CA HIS A 290 -1.31 25.68 15.85
C HIS A 290 0.10 25.40 16.40
N GLY A 291 1.06 25.04 15.53
CA GLY A 291 2.45 24.83 15.89
C GLY A 291 3.10 26.11 16.40
N LEU A 292 2.96 27.22 15.67
CA LEU A 292 3.56 28.51 16.03
C LEU A 292 2.81 29.19 17.19
N ALA A 293 1.48 29.12 17.24
CA ALA A 293 0.69 29.82 18.24
C ALA A 293 0.67 29.12 19.62
N PHE A 294 0.71 27.79 19.65
CA PHE A 294 0.47 27.03 20.89
C PHE A 294 1.61 26.10 21.30
N ARG A 295 2.52 25.76 20.37
CA ARG A 295 3.67 24.86 20.68
C ARG A 295 5.00 25.59 20.69
N ALA A 296 5.18 26.60 19.85
CA ALA A 296 6.36 27.44 19.88
C ALA A 296 6.13 28.53 20.94
N PRO A 297 6.82 28.53 22.07
CA PRO A 297 6.68 29.59 23.06
C PRO A 297 7.09 30.92 22.38
N PHE A 298 6.33 31.96 22.67
CA PHE A 298 6.68 33.37 22.37
C PHE A 298 6.37 33.92 20.96
N ILE A 299 5.72 33.18 20.04
CA ILE A 299 5.19 33.79 18.81
C ILE A 299 3.76 34.30 19.05
N ASN A 300 3.57 35.58 18.72
CA ASN A 300 2.25 36.18 18.77
C ASN A 300 1.27 35.43 17.85
N PRO A 301 0.07 35.00 18.34
CA PRO A 301 -0.92 34.28 17.54
C PRO A 301 -1.32 34.99 16.23
N TRP A 302 -1.29 36.32 16.20
CA TRP A 302 -1.56 37.10 14.99
C TRP A 302 -0.47 36.87 13.91
N VAL A 303 0.80 36.78 14.32
CA VAL A 303 1.90 36.48 13.41
C VAL A 303 1.78 35.04 12.90
N ALA A 304 1.48 34.08 13.79
CA ALA A 304 1.23 32.70 13.41
C ALA A 304 0.06 32.57 12.42
N GLY A 305 -1.04 33.32 12.68
CA GLY A 305 -2.20 33.38 11.78
C GLY A 305 -1.84 33.96 10.41
N PHE A 306 -1.07 35.06 10.39
CA PHE A 306 -0.61 35.66 9.14
C PHE A 306 0.23 34.67 8.31
N VAL A 307 1.20 33.99 8.91
CA VAL A 307 2.05 33.01 8.22
C VAL A 307 1.23 31.86 7.65
N ALA A 308 0.28 31.32 8.43
CA ALA A 308 -0.57 30.23 7.98
C ALA A 308 -1.50 30.64 6.83
N VAL A 309 -2.16 31.78 6.94
CA VAL A 309 -3.05 32.30 5.88
C VAL A 309 -2.25 32.63 4.63
N PHE A 310 -1.07 33.24 4.76
CA PHE A 310 -0.18 33.54 3.65
C PHE A 310 0.23 32.26 2.90
N TYR A 311 0.60 31.20 3.63
CA TYR A 311 0.91 29.90 3.05
C TYR A 311 -0.29 29.34 2.27
N ILE A 312 -1.48 29.32 2.87
CA ILE A 312 -2.71 28.82 2.22
C ILE A 312 -3.03 29.61 0.96
N CYS A 313 -2.97 30.95 1.02
CA CYS A 313 -3.23 31.80 -0.14
C CYS A 313 -2.24 31.55 -1.29
N CYS A 314 -0.94 31.40 -0.99
CA CYS A 314 0.07 31.08 -1.99
C CYS A 314 -0.16 29.71 -2.65
N LEU A 315 -0.59 28.72 -1.86
CA LEU A 315 -0.91 27.38 -2.38
C LEU A 315 -2.16 27.41 -3.27
N ILE A 316 -3.24 28.09 -2.85
CA ILE A 316 -4.47 28.24 -3.66
C ILE A 316 -4.16 28.98 -4.96
N TYR A 317 -3.39 30.06 -4.89
CA TYR A 317 -2.95 30.80 -6.09
C TYR A 317 -2.14 29.91 -7.03
N ARG A 318 -1.26 29.04 -6.50
CA ARG A 318 -0.50 28.08 -7.28
C ARG A 318 -1.42 27.08 -8.00
N LEU A 319 -2.43 26.50 -7.30
CA LEU A 319 -3.42 25.60 -7.90
C LEU A 319 -4.23 26.31 -8.99
N TYR A 320 -4.68 27.54 -8.76
CA TYR A 320 -5.36 28.36 -9.77
C TYR A 320 -4.50 28.59 -11.01
N ARG A 321 -3.19 28.89 -10.83
CA ARG A 321 -2.24 29.08 -11.95
C ARG A 321 -2.01 27.79 -12.71
N PHE A 322 -2.08 26.63 -12.05
CA PHE A 322 -1.98 25.33 -12.72
C PHE A 322 -3.18 25.04 -13.62
N LEU A 323 -4.38 25.43 -13.21
CA LEU A 323 -5.61 25.33 -14.02
C LEU A 323 -5.61 26.26 -15.25
N LYS A 324 -4.99 27.44 -15.12
CA LYS A 324 -4.89 28.44 -16.18
C LYS A 324 -3.41 28.76 -16.47
N PRO A 325 -2.67 27.88 -17.15
CA PRO A 325 -1.25 28.08 -17.36
C PRO A 325 -0.97 29.31 -18.22
N THR A 326 -0.19 30.24 -17.69
CA THR A 326 0.25 31.46 -18.38
C THR A 326 1.38 31.20 -19.39
N ARG A 327 2.06 30.06 -19.29
CA ARG A 327 3.14 29.61 -20.19
C ARG A 327 3.01 28.12 -20.48
N GLN A 328 3.24 27.75 -21.76
CA GLN A 328 3.39 26.34 -22.12
C GLN A 328 4.79 25.88 -21.72
N LEU A 329 4.89 25.08 -20.65
CA LEU A 329 6.13 24.45 -20.23
C LEU A 329 6.29 23.07 -20.86
N PRO A 330 7.54 22.60 -21.07
CA PRO A 330 7.80 21.22 -21.49
C PRO A 330 7.17 20.22 -20.51
N LYS A 331 6.76 19.06 -21.03
CA LYS A 331 6.19 17.99 -20.19
C LYS A 331 7.17 17.58 -19.10
N GLY A 332 6.68 17.54 -17.85
CA GLY A 332 7.48 17.13 -16.69
C GLY A 332 8.24 18.26 -15.99
N ILE A 333 7.94 19.52 -16.29
CA ILE A 333 8.47 20.69 -15.57
C ILE A 333 7.28 21.47 -14.97
N PHE A 334 7.40 21.81 -13.70
CA PHE A 334 6.47 22.67 -12.97
C PHE A 334 6.98 24.10 -12.90
N GLN A 335 6.07 25.06 -12.92
CA GLN A 335 6.36 26.45 -12.62
C GLN A 335 6.15 26.70 -11.13
N GLY A 336 7.23 26.98 -10.42
CA GLY A 336 7.26 27.10 -8.96
C GLY A 336 7.28 25.75 -8.24
N LEU A 337 7.51 25.81 -6.93
CA LEU A 337 7.59 24.63 -6.07
C LEU A 337 6.26 23.86 -6.05
N PRO A 338 6.27 22.52 -6.31
CA PRO A 338 5.04 21.71 -6.25
C PRO A 338 4.37 21.74 -4.87
N SER A 339 3.00 21.73 -4.82
CA SER A 339 2.24 21.74 -3.55
C SER A 339 2.65 20.65 -2.59
N PRO A 340 2.83 19.37 -3.02
CA PRO A 340 3.29 18.32 -2.14
C PRO A 340 4.66 18.60 -1.50
N ALA A 341 5.61 19.10 -2.29
CA ALA A 341 6.96 19.41 -1.79
C ALA A 341 6.95 20.62 -0.82
N GLY A 342 6.15 21.65 -1.14
CA GLY A 342 5.93 22.80 -0.25
C GLY A 342 5.29 22.39 1.08
N ALA A 343 4.30 21.51 1.05
CA ALA A 343 3.62 20.97 2.23
C ALA A 343 4.60 20.17 3.13
N LEU A 344 5.42 19.30 2.52
CA LEU A 344 6.44 18.57 3.27
C LEU A 344 7.48 19.50 3.90
N ALA A 345 7.98 20.47 3.13
CA ALA A 345 8.97 21.42 3.62
C ALA A 345 8.42 22.26 4.78
N ALA A 346 7.24 22.87 4.60
CA ALA A 346 6.65 23.75 5.61
C ALA A 346 6.23 22.97 6.87
N GLY A 347 5.54 21.83 6.71
CA GLY A 347 5.08 21.02 7.84
C GLY A 347 6.23 20.43 8.64
N SER A 348 7.24 19.84 7.98
CA SER A 348 8.41 19.27 8.67
C SER A 348 9.26 20.36 9.35
N LEU A 349 9.41 21.54 8.74
CA LEU A 349 10.15 22.68 9.31
C LEU A 349 9.52 23.12 10.63
N ILE A 350 8.20 23.33 10.66
CA ILE A 350 7.47 23.73 11.89
C ILE A 350 7.60 22.66 12.97
N ILE A 351 7.41 21.38 12.65
CA ILE A 351 7.45 20.32 13.66
C ILE A 351 8.89 20.08 14.15
N ALA A 352 9.89 20.27 13.31
CA ALA A 352 11.29 20.18 13.71
C ALA A 352 11.63 21.20 14.82
N THR A 353 11.01 22.40 14.82
CA THR A 353 11.25 23.40 15.87
C THR A 353 10.76 22.99 17.26
N PHE A 354 9.83 22.02 17.36
CA PHE A 354 9.32 21.54 18.64
C PHE A 354 10.39 20.81 19.49
N HIS A 355 11.52 20.48 18.90
CA HIS A 355 12.65 19.86 19.61
C HIS A 355 13.60 20.88 20.23
N PHE A 356 13.42 22.16 19.90
CA PHE A 356 14.28 23.25 20.33
C PHE A 356 13.44 24.34 20.98
N GLU A 357 13.64 24.59 22.26
CA GLU A 357 12.90 25.61 23.02
C GLU A 357 13.49 27.02 22.82
N HIS A 358 13.78 27.40 21.59
CA HIS A 358 14.40 28.66 21.23
C HIS A 358 13.47 29.56 20.40
N VAL A 359 13.19 30.77 20.93
CA VAL A 359 12.34 31.80 20.28
C VAL A 359 12.84 32.16 18.87
N LEU A 360 14.13 32.37 18.73
CA LEU A 360 14.73 32.73 17.44
C LEU A 360 14.47 31.67 16.37
N LEU A 361 14.51 30.38 16.75
CA LEU A 361 14.28 29.28 15.79
C LEU A 361 12.84 29.25 15.31
N SER A 362 11.88 29.62 16.16
CA SER A 362 10.47 29.73 15.79
C SER A 362 10.21 30.85 14.79
N TYR A 363 10.88 32.00 14.96
CA TYR A 363 10.83 33.09 13.96
C TYR A 363 11.55 32.71 12.65
N CYS A 364 12.69 32.03 12.73
CA CYS A 364 13.38 31.50 11.56
C CYS A 364 12.50 30.50 10.79
N ALA A 365 11.76 29.63 11.49
CA ALA A 365 10.83 28.71 10.87
C ALA A 365 9.65 29.44 10.20
N ALA A 366 9.10 30.45 10.85
CA ALA A 366 8.06 31.28 10.27
C ALA A 366 8.54 31.97 8.98
N ALA A 367 9.74 32.55 9.01
CA ALA A 367 10.39 33.13 7.82
C ALA A 367 10.65 32.07 6.73
N GLY A 368 11.08 30.87 7.12
CA GLY A 368 11.25 29.73 6.22
C GLY A 368 9.95 29.31 5.54
N VAL A 369 8.83 29.28 6.26
CA VAL A 369 7.48 29.01 5.69
C VAL A 369 7.11 30.09 4.67
N ILE A 370 7.34 31.37 4.97
CA ILE A 370 7.08 32.46 4.03
C ILE A 370 7.93 32.28 2.76
N LEU A 371 9.21 31.93 2.90
CA LEU A 371 10.09 31.66 1.76
C LEU A 371 9.59 30.49 0.92
N ILE A 372 9.19 29.38 1.54
CA ILE A 372 8.59 28.23 0.86
C ILE A 372 7.32 28.64 0.10
N SER A 373 6.46 29.47 0.71
CA SER A 373 5.26 30.00 0.10
C SER A 373 5.55 30.85 -1.14
N LEU A 374 6.58 31.70 -1.07
CA LEU A 374 7.03 32.51 -2.20
C LEU A 374 7.63 31.62 -3.32
N LEU A 375 8.35 30.54 -2.97
CA LEU A 375 8.87 29.60 -3.97
C LEU A 375 7.72 28.86 -4.69
N MET A 376 6.58 28.60 -4.04
CA MET A 376 5.42 27.98 -4.70
C MET A 376 4.82 28.87 -5.79
N ILE A 377 4.80 30.19 -5.60
CA ILE A 377 4.29 31.17 -6.58
C ILE A 377 5.36 31.65 -7.55
N SER A 378 6.62 31.31 -7.35
CA SER A 378 7.77 31.72 -8.18
C SER A 378 7.67 31.14 -9.61
N ASN A 379 8.51 31.66 -10.49
CA ASN A 379 8.64 31.16 -11.88
C ASN A 379 9.79 30.16 -12.05
N ILE A 380 10.39 29.73 -10.94
CA ILE A 380 11.52 28.77 -10.98
C ILE A 380 11.03 27.43 -11.53
N PRO A 381 11.69 26.86 -12.54
CA PRO A 381 11.31 25.56 -13.10
C PRO A 381 11.73 24.42 -12.17
N TYR A 382 10.78 23.60 -11.75
CA TYR A 382 11.02 22.40 -10.94
C TYR A 382 10.75 21.14 -11.76
N LYS A 383 11.68 20.18 -11.77
CA LYS A 383 11.52 18.90 -12.48
C LYS A 383 10.52 18.00 -11.73
N HIS A 384 9.59 17.41 -12.46
CA HIS A 384 8.60 16.49 -11.88
C HIS A 384 9.29 15.21 -11.39
N PHE A 385 9.17 14.89 -10.09
CA PHE A 385 9.85 13.73 -9.49
C PHE A 385 9.51 12.42 -10.23
N GLY A 386 8.24 12.11 -10.42
CA GLY A 386 7.80 10.83 -10.98
C GLY A 386 7.96 10.72 -12.51
N GLN A 387 7.89 11.84 -13.24
CA GLN A 387 7.95 11.83 -14.71
C GLN A 387 9.36 12.08 -15.25
N THR A 388 10.16 12.87 -14.56
CA THR A 388 11.47 13.30 -15.05
C THR A 388 12.60 12.73 -14.20
N LEU A 389 12.58 12.94 -12.87
CA LEU A 389 13.69 12.52 -12.01
C LEU A 389 13.77 11.01 -11.82
N TRP A 390 12.65 10.36 -11.53
CA TRP A 390 12.63 8.91 -11.29
C TRP A 390 13.09 8.06 -12.50
N PRO A 391 12.64 8.31 -13.74
CA PRO A 391 13.12 7.55 -14.91
C PRO A 391 14.61 7.74 -15.16
N THR A 392 15.15 8.95 -14.98
CA THR A 392 16.56 9.28 -15.24
C THR A 392 17.53 8.77 -14.17
N MET A 393 17.03 8.41 -12.98
CA MET A 393 17.87 7.87 -11.90
C MET A 393 18.50 6.51 -12.30
N PRO A 394 19.81 6.32 -12.03
CA PRO A 394 20.48 5.03 -12.21
C PRO A 394 19.79 3.91 -11.40
N ARG A 395 19.80 2.69 -11.94
CA ARG A 395 19.18 1.52 -11.27
C ARG A 395 19.77 1.30 -9.87
N GLY A 396 21.08 1.49 -9.70
CA GLY A 396 21.75 1.38 -8.40
C GLY A 396 21.22 2.37 -7.36
N LEU A 397 20.96 3.63 -7.76
CA LEU A 397 20.40 4.65 -6.86
C LEU A 397 18.95 4.32 -6.47
N LYS A 398 18.13 3.81 -7.40
CA LYS A 398 16.76 3.34 -7.10
C LYS A 398 16.77 2.18 -6.10
N LEU A 399 17.69 1.23 -6.29
CA LEU A 399 17.87 0.10 -5.38
C LEU A 399 18.32 0.59 -4.00
N LEU A 400 19.30 1.50 -3.94
CA LEU A 400 19.76 2.11 -2.69
C LEU A 400 18.62 2.81 -1.95
N LEU A 401 17.84 3.64 -2.64
CA LEU A 401 16.67 4.30 -2.05
C LEU A 401 15.66 3.29 -1.51
N PHE A 402 15.43 2.18 -2.23
CA PHE A 402 14.53 1.12 -1.78
C PHE A 402 15.08 0.40 -0.54
N ILE A 403 16.37 0.11 -0.49
CA ILE A 403 17.05 -0.48 0.68
C ILE A 403 16.94 0.46 1.88
N VAL A 404 17.22 1.76 1.69
CA VAL A 404 17.09 2.78 2.74
C VAL A 404 15.66 2.85 3.25
N LEU A 405 14.66 2.77 2.38
CA LEU A 405 13.24 2.74 2.76
C LEU A 405 12.92 1.50 3.61
N ILE A 406 13.43 0.32 3.24
CA ILE A 406 13.25 -0.92 4.01
C ILE A 406 13.92 -0.80 5.38
N ILE A 407 15.16 -0.31 5.43
CA ILE A 407 15.89 -0.11 6.69
C ILE A 407 15.12 0.88 7.57
N TYR A 408 14.63 1.97 6.98
CA TYR A 408 13.83 2.96 7.68
C TYR A 408 12.51 2.39 8.22
N ALA A 409 11.79 1.59 7.42
CA ALA A 409 10.57 0.93 7.85
C ALA A 409 10.84 -0.05 9.02
N ASN A 410 11.92 -0.83 8.95
CA ASN A 410 12.34 -1.71 10.05
C ASN A 410 12.72 -0.90 11.30
N PHE A 411 13.47 0.19 11.14
CA PHE A 411 13.82 1.08 12.25
C PHE A 411 12.57 1.69 12.89
N ALA A 412 11.58 2.09 12.10
CA ALA A 412 10.32 2.62 12.58
C ALA A 412 9.50 1.58 13.38
N ILE A 413 9.56 0.31 12.99
CA ILE A 413 8.89 -0.79 13.70
C ILE A 413 9.59 -1.09 15.04
N VAL A 414 10.92 -1.17 15.04
CA VAL A 414 11.72 -1.53 16.20
C VAL A 414 11.76 -0.39 17.23
N TYR A 415 11.94 0.85 16.77
CA TYR A 415 12.10 2.05 17.61
C TYR A 415 10.84 2.93 17.56
N ARG A 416 9.72 2.38 17.97
CA ARG A 416 8.38 3.00 17.91
C ARG A 416 8.29 4.44 18.43
N ASN A 417 9.15 4.83 19.37
CA ASN A 417 9.16 6.18 19.95
C ASN A 417 9.94 7.21 19.10
N TYR A 418 10.84 6.75 18.23
CA TYR A 418 11.73 7.63 17.44
C TYR A 418 11.34 7.75 15.97
N TRP A 419 10.46 6.87 15.45
CA TRP A 419 10.12 6.85 14.03
C TRP A 419 9.53 8.17 13.52
N VAL A 420 8.72 8.83 14.34
CA VAL A 420 8.11 10.12 13.98
C VAL A 420 9.16 11.21 13.83
N LYS A 421 10.11 11.28 14.79
CA LYS A 421 11.21 12.25 14.73
C LYS A 421 12.05 12.04 13.49
N THR A 422 12.42 10.79 13.20
CA THR A 422 13.22 10.43 12.02
C THR A 422 12.48 10.76 10.72
N LEU A 423 11.17 10.50 10.64
CA LEU A 423 10.33 10.85 9.48
C LEU A 423 10.39 12.36 9.21
N ILE A 424 10.21 13.20 10.24
CA ILE A 424 10.19 14.66 10.11
C ILE A 424 11.53 15.16 9.55
N TRP A 425 12.65 14.72 10.13
CA TRP A 425 13.98 15.15 9.68
C TRP A 425 14.30 14.64 8.27
N THR A 426 13.89 13.41 7.94
CA THR A 426 14.06 12.86 6.59
C THR A 426 13.22 13.64 5.56
N CYS A 427 11.98 13.95 5.87
CA CYS A 427 11.12 14.76 5.00
C CYS A 427 11.69 16.16 4.80
N LEU A 428 12.19 16.79 5.86
CA LEU A 428 12.83 18.11 5.78
C LEU A 428 14.10 18.07 4.90
N ALA A 429 14.96 17.10 5.12
CA ALA A 429 16.19 16.95 4.32
C ALA A 429 15.90 16.71 2.84
N LEU A 430 14.94 15.83 2.52
CA LEU A 430 14.53 15.55 1.14
C LEU A 430 13.88 16.75 0.47
N ALA A 431 13.03 17.48 1.20
CA ALA A 431 12.38 18.69 0.68
C ALA A 431 13.42 19.80 0.40
N LEU A 432 14.36 20.01 1.29
CA LEU A 432 15.45 20.97 1.10
C LEU A 432 16.36 20.56 -0.08
N ALA A 433 16.73 19.28 -0.17
CA ALA A 433 17.51 18.76 -1.29
C ALA A 433 16.79 18.96 -2.64
N TYR A 434 15.46 18.77 -2.68
CA TYR A 434 14.67 19.02 -3.87
C TYR A 434 14.61 20.52 -4.23
N ILE A 435 14.41 21.39 -3.25
CA ILE A 435 14.38 22.86 -3.43
C ILE A 435 15.70 23.37 -3.98
N PHE A 436 16.83 23.01 -3.33
CA PHE A 436 18.16 23.49 -3.72
C PHE A 436 18.66 22.85 -5.01
N GLY A 437 18.35 21.57 -5.26
CA GLY A 437 18.72 20.87 -6.49
C GLY A 437 18.10 21.50 -7.75
N ALA A 438 16.89 22.04 -7.66
CA ALA A 438 16.25 22.72 -8.76
C ALA A 438 16.86 24.10 -9.07
N ILE A 439 17.28 24.84 -8.03
CA ILE A 439 17.94 26.16 -8.18
C ILE A 439 19.30 26.01 -8.88
N GLY A 440 20.03 24.91 -8.63
CA GLY A 440 21.32 24.63 -9.28
C GLY A 440 21.21 24.28 -10.77
N CYS A 441 20.17 23.57 -11.18
CA CYS A 441 19.95 23.21 -12.59
C CYS A 441 19.50 24.39 -13.47
N GLY A 442 18.78 25.36 -12.92
CA GLY A 442 18.32 26.53 -13.68
C GLY A 442 19.45 27.46 -14.14
N LYS A 443 20.60 27.46 -13.45
CA LYS A 443 21.79 28.23 -13.88
C LYS A 443 22.48 27.61 -15.11
N GLN A 444 22.55 26.28 -15.21
CA GLN A 444 23.23 25.62 -16.35
C GLN A 444 22.47 25.79 -17.68
N GLU A 445 21.13 25.76 -17.67
CA GLU A 445 20.34 25.99 -18.90
C GLU A 445 20.39 27.45 -19.38
N HIS A 446 20.59 28.42 -18.49
CA HIS A 446 20.75 29.84 -18.88
C HIS A 446 22.13 30.11 -19.49
N ASP A 447 23.17 29.43 -19.03
CA ASP A 447 24.51 29.57 -19.58
C ASP A 447 24.68 28.87 -20.93
N GLU A 448 23.99 27.74 -21.17
CA GLU A 448 24.03 27.05 -22.48
C GLU A 448 23.22 27.79 -23.55
N THR A 449 22.15 28.51 -23.20
CA THR A 449 21.35 29.32 -24.15
C THR A 449 22.04 30.65 -24.47
N SER A 450 22.90 31.16 -23.61
CA SER A 450 23.68 32.39 -23.88
C SER A 450 24.97 32.14 -24.67
N GLN A 451 25.37 30.88 -24.89
CA GLN A 451 26.58 30.51 -25.64
C GLN A 451 26.32 29.97 -27.07
N LYS A 452 25.08 30.00 -27.55
CA LYS A 452 24.81 29.75 -29.00
C LYS A 452 24.79 31.06 -29.76
N PRO A 453 25.73 31.23 -30.71
CA PRO A 453 25.81 32.42 -31.55
C PRO A 453 24.61 32.54 -32.49
#